data_03eedd6d5ea14bd997107bc7f9f10cc3
#
_entry.id   03eedd6d5ea14bd997107bc7f9f10cc3
#
_cell.length_a   1.000
_cell.length_b   1.000
_cell.length_c   1.000
_cell.angle_alpha   90.00
_cell.angle_beta   90.00
_cell.angle_gamma   90.00
#
_symmetry.space_group_name_H-M   'P 1'
#
loop_
_entity.id
_entity.type
_entity.pdbx_description
1 polymer ?
#
loop_
_entity_poly.entity_id
_entity_poly.type
_entity_poly.pdbx_seq_one_letter_code
_entity_poly.pdbx_strand_id
1 'polypeptide(L)'
;MKMKRLALLLTVCLAFFGCKQKPVDGAQLLKILNDENLSLVVSNHDSISRHASPRVDDLMRILTTEPERLKGAVVADKKVGNAAASLLALGGVSEVHTNYATHSGKRILEQAGVKLVYAREGDFIFNNDSTGQCPMDSTLNGIADHNEGFARLQEKFYNK
;
A
#
# COMPACT_ATOMS: atom_id res chain seq x y z
N MET A 1 17.96 58.53 -44.65
CA MET A 1 17.06 58.30 -43.51
C MET A 1 16.88 56.82 -43.27
N LYS A 2 17.50 56.25 -42.24
CA LYS A 2 17.42 54.80 -41.94
C LYS A 2 16.47 54.60 -40.76
N MET A 3 15.32 53.98 -41.01
CA MET A 3 14.36 53.60 -40.00
C MET A 3 14.87 52.32 -39.30
N LYS A 4 15.24 52.39 -38.01
CA LYS A 4 15.54 51.26 -37.18
C LYS A 4 14.23 50.61 -36.69
N ARG A 5 13.92 49.41 -37.16
CA ARG A 5 12.83 48.57 -36.63
C ARG A 5 13.29 47.95 -35.33
N LEU A 6 12.67 48.40 -34.23
CA LEU A 6 12.86 47.85 -32.90
C LEU A 6 11.93 46.63 -32.78
N ALA A 7 12.50 45.43 -32.84
CA ALA A 7 11.78 44.16 -32.60
C ALA A 7 11.64 43.97 -31.10
N LEU A 8 10.43 44.12 -30.59
CA LEU A 8 10.08 43.82 -29.20
C LEU A 8 9.85 42.32 -29.04
N LEU A 9 10.87 41.61 -28.51
CA LEU A 9 10.77 40.19 -28.13
C LEU A 9 9.96 40.10 -26.85
N LEU A 10 8.69 39.70 -26.97
CA LEU A 10 7.82 39.38 -25.85
C LEU A 10 8.14 37.97 -25.35
N THR A 11 8.99 37.85 -24.36
CA THR A 11 9.29 36.59 -23.68
C THR A 11 8.11 36.23 -22.78
N VAL A 12 7.23 35.33 -23.23
CA VAL A 12 6.16 34.76 -22.43
C VAL A 12 6.80 33.71 -21.48
N CYS A 13 7.06 34.10 -20.25
CA CYS A 13 7.36 33.16 -19.17
C CYS A 13 6.08 32.42 -18.81
N LEU A 14 5.90 31.23 -19.39
CA LEU A 14 4.95 30.23 -18.91
C LEU A 14 5.45 29.71 -17.54
N ALA A 15 5.00 30.36 -16.47
CA ALA A 15 5.13 29.81 -15.13
C ALA A 15 4.23 28.58 -15.02
N PHE A 16 4.82 27.38 -15.18
CA PHE A 16 4.18 26.14 -14.79
C PHE A 16 4.03 26.16 -13.26
N PHE A 17 2.90 26.64 -12.78
CA PHE A 17 2.44 26.36 -11.44
C PHE A 17 2.10 24.88 -11.38
N GLY A 18 3.12 24.05 -11.17
CA GLY A 18 2.95 22.67 -10.73
C GLY A 18 2.25 22.71 -9.38
N CYS A 19 0.96 22.42 -9.38
CA CYS A 19 0.20 22.19 -8.16
C CYS A 19 0.84 20.96 -7.49
N LYS A 20 1.79 21.17 -6.56
CA LYS A 20 2.28 20.10 -5.69
C LYS A 20 1.10 19.72 -4.80
N GLN A 21 0.37 18.69 -5.19
CA GLN A 21 -0.58 18.07 -4.28
C GLN A 21 0.19 17.68 -3.01
N LYS A 22 -0.36 18.10 -1.85
CA LYS A 22 0.20 17.65 -0.57
C LYS A 22 0.25 16.14 -0.57
N PRO A 23 1.37 15.52 -0.14
CA PRO A 23 1.40 14.07 0.04
C PRO A 23 0.22 13.68 0.93
N VAL A 24 -0.55 12.69 0.49
CA VAL A 24 -1.73 12.24 1.22
C VAL A 24 -1.25 11.64 2.53
N ASP A 25 -1.77 12.17 3.63
CA ASP A 25 -1.47 11.69 4.97
C ASP A 25 -2.06 10.28 5.14
N GLY A 26 -1.25 9.31 5.59
CA GLY A 26 -1.68 7.95 5.84
C GLY A 26 -2.84 7.85 6.85
N ALA A 27 -2.95 8.79 7.80
CA ALA A 27 -4.09 8.87 8.70
C ALA A 27 -5.40 9.22 7.95
N GLN A 28 -5.34 10.02 6.90
CA GLN A 28 -6.49 10.28 6.02
C GLN A 28 -6.88 9.04 5.24
N LEU A 29 -5.91 8.23 4.77
CA LEU A 29 -6.20 6.96 4.09
C LEU A 29 -6.89 5.98 5.04
N LEU A 30 -6.42 5.89 6.28
CA LEU A 30 -7.04 5.03 7.29
C LEU A 30 -8.46 5.50 7.63
N LYS A 31 -8.71 6.81 7.65
CA LYS A 31 -10.05 7.35 7.80
C LYS A 31 -10.95 6.95 6.63
N ILE A 32 -10.50 7.10 5.38
CA ILE A 32 -11.24 6.67 4.18
C ILE A 32 -11.56 5.17 4.29
N LEU A 33 -10.57 4.35 4.62
CA LEU A 33 -10.73 2.90 4.77
C LEU A 33 -11.85 2.57 5.78
N ASN A 34 -11.89 3.26 6.92
CA ASN A 34 -12.87 3.01 7.97
C ASN A 34 -14.26 3.53 7.60
N ASP A 35 -14.36 4.76 7.08
CA ASP A 35 -15.64 5.41 6.73
C ASP A 35 -16.35 4.65 5.59
N GLU A 36 -15.60 4.17 4.60
CA GLU A 36 -16.12 3.43 3.45
C GLU A 36 -16.12 1.90 3.66
N ASN A 37 -15.73 1.41 4.85
CA ASN A 37 -15.63 -0.02 5.20
C ASN A 37 -14.79 -0.84 4.20
N LEU A 38 -13.67 -0.27 3.75
CA LEU A 38 -12.75 -0.91 2.82
C LEU A 38 -11.80 -1.89 3.52
N SER A 39 -11.12 -2.72 2.74
CA SER A 39 -10.03 -3.60 3.19
C SER A 39 -8.66 -2.97 2.98
N LEU A 40 -8.48 -2.21 1.86
CA LEU A 40 -7.22 -1.63 1.45
C LEU A 40 -7.46 -0.29 0.74
N VAL A 41 -6.64 0.70 1.05
CA VAL A 41 -6.56 1.97 0.31
C VAL A 41 -5.09 2.23 -0.01
N VAL A 42 -4.79 2.46 -1.29
CA VAL A 42 -3.43 2.70 -1.76
C VAL A 42 -3.34 4.11 -2.34
N SER A 43 -2.40 4.90 -1.84
CA SER A 43 -2.05 6.20 -2.40
C SER A 43 -0.66 6.12 -3.02
N ASN A 44 -0.59 6.33 -4.33
CA ASN A 44 0.67 6.39 -5.06
C ASN A 44 0.64 7.58 -6.02
N HIS A 45 1.66 8.45 -5.91
CA HIS A 45 1.74 9.71 -6.65
C HIS A 45 0.45 10.53 -6.50
N ASP A 46 -0.28 10.76 -7.59
CA ASP A 46 -1.48 11.61 -7.61
C ASP A 46 -2.79 10.80 -7.58
N SER A 47 -2.72 9.49 -7.30
CA SER A 47 -3.89 8.61 -7.34
C SER A 47 -4.13 7.88 -6.03
N ILE A 48 -5.42 7.77 -5.65
CA ILE A 48 -5.89 6.96 -4.54
C ILE A 48 -6.79 5.87 -5.10
N SER A 49 -6.45 4.61 -4.84
CA SER A 49 -7.30 3.47 -5.18
C SER A 49 -7.92 2.86 -3.92
N ARG A 50 -9.17 2.42 -4.04
CA ARG A 50 -10.02 1.89 -2.98
C ARG A 50 -10.40 0.46 -3.29
N HIS A 51 -10.26 -0.43 -2.32
CA HIS A 51 -10.42 -1.86 -2.50
C HIS A 51 -11.22 -2.44 -1.33
N ALA A 52 -12.17 -3.32 -1.63
CA ALA A 52 -13.09 -3.90 -0.67
C ALA A 52 -13.09 -5.43 -0.66
N SER A 53 -12.18 -6.06 -1.42
CA SER A 53 -12.08 -7.52 -1.44
C SER A 53 -11.63 -8.05 -0.07
N PRO A 54 -12.10 -9.23 0.33
CA PRO A 54 -11.70 -9.81 1.62
C PRO A 54 -10.23 -10.22 1.63
N ARG A 55 -9.68 -10.34 2.83
CA ARG A 55 -8.31 -10.83 3.06
C ARG A 55 -7.27 -9.99 2.33
N VAL A 56 -6.31 -10.65 1.67
CA VAL A 56 -5.24 -10.02 0.87
C VAL A 56 -5.48 -10.11 -0.64
N ASP A 57 -6.71 -10.38 -1.05
CA ASP A 57 -7.07 -10.63 -2.45
C ASP A 57 -6.68 -9.45 -3.36
N ASP A 58 -6.92 -8.22 -2.91
CA ASP A 58 -6.54 -7.04 -3.68
C ASP A 58 -5.01 -6.84 -3.74
N LEU A 59 -4.27 -7.13 -2.67
CA LEU A 59 -2.80 -7.09 -2.70
C LEU A 59 -2.22 -8.12 -3.68
N MET A 60 -2.76 -9.35 -3.68
CA MET A 60 -2.36 -10.40 -4.62
C MET A 60 -2.63 -9.96 -6.06
N ARG A 61 -3.82 -9.40 -6.33
CA ARG A 61 -4.18 -8.89 -7.66
C ARG A 61 -3.26 -7.76 -8.09
N ILE A 62 -3.04 -6.76 -7.24
CA ILE A 62 -2.17 -5.60 -7.57
C ILE A 62 -0.76 -6.07 -7.88
N LEU A 63 -0.17 -6.94 -7.06
CA LEU A 63 1.17 -7.48 -7.28
C LEU A 63 1.28 -8.26 -8.60
N THR A 64 0.19 -8.91 -9.03
CA THR A 64 0.15 -9.68 -10.28
C THR A 64 -0.04 -8.80 -11.51
N THR A 65 -0.89 -7.76 -11.44
CA THR A 65 -1.36 -7.03 -12.63
C THR A 65 -0.79 -5.62 -12.75
N GLU A 66 -0.46 -4.97 -11.64
CA GLU A 66 -0.02 -3.55 -11.60
C GLU A 66 0.94 -3.27 -10.43
N PRO A 67 2.06 -4.03 -10.30
CA PRO A 67 2.94 -3.98 -9.12
C PRO A 67 3.51 -2.59 -8.83
N GLU A 68 3.70 -1.75 -9.86
CA GLU A 68 4.20 -0.38 -9.73
C GLU A 68 3.27 0.51 -8.87
N ARG A 69 2.00 0.12 -8.71
CA ARG A 69 1.05 0.84 -7.85
C ARG A 69 1.44 0.82 -6.37
N LEU A 70 2.14 -0.21 -5.92
CA LEU A 70 2.59 -0.34 -4.52
C LEU A 70 3.95 0.32 -4.27
N LYS A 71 4.78 0.49 -5.30
CA LYS A 71 6.15 0.97 -5.15
C LYS A 71 6.20 2.40 -4.60
N GLY A 72 6.75 2.55 -3.40
CA GLY A 72 6.82 3.82 -2.69
C GLY A 72 5.47 4.35 -2.19
N ALA A 73 4.39 3.58 -2.31
CA ALA A 73 3.05 3.99 -1.91
C ALA A 73 2.90 4.17 -0.40
N VAL A 74 1.95 5.02 -0.01
CA VAL A 74 1.38 5.05 1.34
C VAL A 74 0.08 4.24 1.32
N VAL A 75 -0.07 3.31 2.25
CA VAL A 75 -1.15 2.34 2.26
C VAL A 75 -1.91 2.37 3.58
N ALA A 76 -3.24 2.30 3.53
CA ALA A 76 -4.05 1.91 4.67
C ALA A 76 -4.58 0.48 4.44
N ASP A 77 -4.37 -0.41 5.41
CA ASP A 77 -4.85 -1.79 5.42
C ASP A 77 -5.63 -2.06 6.70
N LYS A 78 -6.72 -2.80 6.62
CA LYS A 78 -7.60 -3.04 7.78
C LYS A 78 -6.91 -3.84 8.88
N LYS A 79 -6.10 -4.85 8.51
CA LYS A 79 -5.39 -5.75 9.43
C LYS A 79 -4.10 -6.27 8.79
N VAL A 80 -2.97 -5.97 9.40
CA VAL A 80 -1.65 -6.38 8.91
C VAL A 80 -1.11 -7.56 9.73
N GLY A 81 -1.20 -8.75 9.16
CA GLY A 81 -0.54 -9.96 9.64
C GLY A 81 0.63 -10.35 8.74
N ASN A 82 1.08 -11.62 8.82
CA ASN A 82 2.20 -12.14 8.01
C ASN A 82 1.94 -11.98 6.50
N ALA A 83 0.73 -12.35 6.04
CA ALA A 83 0.38 -12.32 4.63
C ALA A 83 0.38 -10.89 4.09
N ALA A 84 -0.37 -9.97 4.72
CA ALA A 84 -0.42 -8.58 4.29
C ALA A 84 0.96 -7.92 4.36
N ALA A 85 1.69 -8.09 5.48
CA ALA A 85 3.02 -7.52 5.68
C ALA A 85 4.02 -7.99 4.61
N SER A 86 4.05 -9.30 4.30
CA SER A 86 4.94 -9.86 3.29
C SER A 86 4.63 -9.32 1.89
N LEU A 87 3.35 -9.22 1.52
CA LEU A 87 2.94 -8.68 0.23
C LEU A 87 3.21 -7.18 0.10
N LEU A 88 2.98 -6.40 1.17
CA LEU A 88 3.28 -4.96 1.20
C LEU A 88 4.79 -4.72 1.10
N ALA A 89 5.61 -5.51 1.81
CA ALA A 89 7.07 -5.47 1.71
C ALA A 89 7.55 -5.83 0.29
N LEU A 90 6.99 -6.89 -0.32
CA LEU A 90 7.28 -7.29 -1.70
C LEU A 90 6.92 -6.18 -2.69
N GLY A 91 5.80 -5.48 -2.48
CA GLY A 91 5.37 -4.35 -3.30
C GLY A 91 6.23 -3.09 -3.13
N GLY A 92 7.10 -3.05 -2.13
CA GLY A 92 7.98 -1.91 -1.88
C GLY A 92 7.25 -0.65 -1.42
N VAL A 93 6.20 -0.80 -0.58
CA VAL A 93 5.48 0.35 -0.01
C VAL A 93 6.39 1.13 0.94
N SER A 94 6.16 2.43 1.09
CA SER A 94 6.94 3.29 1.98
C SER A 94 6.36 3.40 3.38
N GLU A 95 5.04 3.38 3.50
CA GLU A 95 4.34 3.60 4.76
C GLU A 95 3.01 2.83 4.79
N VAL A 96 2.69 2.25 5.95
CA VAL A 96 1.44 1.50 6.19
C VAL A 96 0.74 2.03 7.43
N HIS A 97 -0.55 2.31 7.31
CA HIS A 97 -1.46 2.64 8.42
C HIS A 97 -2.49 1.54 8.58
N THR A 98 -2.71 1.07 9.82
CA THR A 98 -3.65 -0.03 10.07
C THR A 98 -4.39 0.09 11.41
N ASN A 99 -5.58 -0.49 11.48
CA ASN A 99 -6.30 -0.60 12.73
C ASN A 99 -5.70 -1.68 13.66
N TYR A 100 -5.05 -2.70 13.07
CA TYR A 100 -4.49 -3.81 13.82
C TYR A 100 -3.28 -4.41 13.10
N ALA A 101 -2.18 -4.58 13.82
CA ALA A 101 -0.98 -5.27 13.35
C ALA A 101 -0.66 -6.48 14.24
N THR A 102 -0.18 -7.57 13.65
CA THR A 102 0.41 -8.64 14.46
C THR A 102 1.86 -8.32 14.80
N HIS A 103 2.37 -8.88 15.92
CA HIS A 103 3.78 -8.75 16.28
C HIS A 103 4.73 -9.23 15.16
N SER A 104 4.33 -10.29 14.45
CA SER A 104 5.09 -10.81 13.32
C SER A 104 4.98 -9.91 12.08
N GLY A 105 3.78 -9.42 11.74
CA GLY A 105 3.57 -8.48 10.64
C GLY A 105 4.34 -7.17 10.81
N LYS A 106 4.32 -6.63 12.05
CA LYS A 106 5.13 -5.47 12.43
C LYS A 106 6.61 -5.72 12.14
N ARG A 107 7.16 -6.84 12.62
CA ARG A 107 8.56 -7.22 12.43
C ARG A 107 8.94 -7.34 10.95
N ILE A 108 8.08 -7.93 10.13
CA ILE A 108 8.27 -8.04 8.68
C ILE A 108 8.40 -6.66 8.03
N LEU A 109 7.50 -5.74 8.33
CA LEU A 109 7.53 -4.39 7.76
C LEU A 109 8.74 -3.58 8.26
N GLU A 110 9.09 -3.67 9.54
CA GLU A 110 10.28 -3.03 10.11
C GLU A 110 11.56 -3.52 9.43
N GLN A 111 11.71 -4.84 9.22
CA GLN A 111 12.85 -5.42 8.51
C GLN A 111 12.94 -4.99 7.05
N ALA A 112 11.80 -4.75 6.41
CA ALA A 112 11.71 -4.22 5.05
C ALA A 112 11.91 -2.69 4.98
N GLY A 113 12.10 -2.00 6.10
CA GLY A 113 12.27 -0.54 6.15
C GLY A 113 10.97 0.23 5.91
N VAL A 114 9.81 -0.42 6.04
CA VAL A 114 8.49 0.19 5.86
C VAL A 114 8.05 0.85 7.17
N LYS A 115 7.66 2.12 7.11
CA LYS A 115 7.09 2.82 8.27
C LYS A 115 5.70 2.26 8.57
N LEU A 116 5.46 1.81 9.81
CA LEU A 116 4.17 1.28 10.26
C LEU A 116 3.56 2.15 11.35
N VAL A 117 2.29 2.53 11.16
CA VAL A 117 1.45 3.19 12.15
C VAL A 117 0.22 2.32 12.39
N TYR A 118 -0.02 1.95 13.64
CA TYR A 118 -1.12 1.04 14.00
C TYR A 118 -1.84 1.49 15.27
N ALA A 119 -3.13 1.15 15.37
CA ALA A 119 -3.94 1.48 16.56
C ALA A 119 -3.85 0.40 17.65
N ARG A 120 -3.74 -0.87 17.27
CA ARG A 120 -3.66 -2.02 18.18
C ARG A 120 -2.72 -3.08 17.63
N GLU A 121 -2.13 -3.88 18.51
CA GLU A 121 -1.30 -5.03 18.14
C GLU A 121 -1.73 -6.31 18.86
N GLY A 122 -1.29 -7.46 18.38
CA GLY A 122 -1.55 -8.77 18.98
C GLY A 122 -0.83 -9.90 18.26
N ASP A 123 -1.16 -11.15 18.62
CA ASP A 123 -0.37 -12.31 18.20
C ASP A 123 -0.65 -12.75 16.77
N PHE A 124 -1.92 -12.77 16.32
CA PHE A 124 -2.30 -13.24 14.99
C PHE A 124 -3.64 -12.65 14.51
N ILE A 125 -3.87 -12.77 13.20
CA ILE A 125 -5.17 -12.45 12.60
C ILE A 125 -6.09 -13.67 12.77
N PHE A 126 -7.29 -13.45 13.32
CA PHE A 126 -8.31 -14.49 13.40
C PHE A 126 -8.96 -14.76 12.04
N ASN A 127 -9.35 -16.02 11.82
CA ASN A 127 -10.25 -16.40 10.74
C ASN A 127 -11.68 -15.83 10.98
N ASN A 128 -12.55 -15.98 9.98
CA ASN A 128 -13.86 -15.31 10.00
C ASN A 128 -14.77 -15.78 11.14
N ASP A 129 -14.64 -17.02 11.60
CA ASP A 129 -15.41 -17.60 12.71
C ASP A 129 -14.73 -17.44 14.08
N SER A 130 -13.56 -16.79 14.11
CA SER A 130 -12.76 -16.53 15.32
C SER A 130 -12.30 -17.79 16.06
N THR A 131 -12.27 -18.94 15.39
CA THR A 131 -11.87 -20.24 15.98
C THR A 131 -10.38 -20.49 15.94
N GLY A 132 -9.62 -19.72 15.13
CA GLY A 132 -8.18 -19.86 14.97
C GLY A 132 -7.55 -18.78 14.12
N GLN A 133 -6.28 -18.99 13.79
CA GLN A 133 -5.53 -18.07 12.92
C GLN A 133 -6.06 -18.11 11.49
N CYS A 134 -6.04 -16.96 10.81
CA CYS A 134 -6.35 -16.86 9.39
C CYS A 134 -5.46 -17.82 8.57
N PRO A 135 -6.04 -18.68 7.72
CA PRO A 135 -5.27 -19.64 6.93
C PRO A 135 -4.21 -19.00 6.02
N MET A 136 -4.49 -17.83 5.44
CA MET A 136 -3.51 -17.12 4.61
C MET A 136 -2.34 -16.62 5.46
N ASP A 137 -2.63 -16.09 6.64
CA ASP A 137 -1.63 -15.57 7.56
C ASP A 137 -0.75 -16.69 8.12
N SER A 138 -1.36 -17.81 8.53
CA SER A 138 -0.63 -18.98 9.03
C SER A 138 0.22 -19.69 7.97
N THR A 139 -0.17 -19.61 6.70
CA THR A 139 0.61 -20.18 5.58
C THR A 139 1.99 -19.55 5.48
N LEU A 140 2.16 -18.32 5.92
CA LEU A 140 3.44 -17.61 5.90
C LEU A 140 4.20 -17.66 7.24
N ASN A 141 3.77 -18.45 8.20
CA ASN A 141 4.53 -18.64 9.43
C ASN A 141 5.93 -19.20 9.14
N GLY A 142 6.97 -18.46 9.57
CA GLY A 142 8.37 -18.86 9.39
C GLY A 142 8.95 -18.62 7.98
N ILE A 143 8.18 -18.03 7.05
CA ILE A 143 8.68 -17.68 5.72
C ILE A 143 9.22 -16.24 5.78
N ALA A 144 10.53 -16.10 5.49
CA ALA A 144 11.21 -14.80 5.48
C ALA A 144 11.30 -14.20 4.07
N ASP A 145 11.35 -15.01 3.03
CA ASP A 145 11.41 -14.56 1.65
C ASP A 145 10.00 -14.18 1.15
N HIS A 146 9.82 -12.91 0.79
CA HIS A 146 8.52 -12.38 0.36
C HIS A 146 8.08 -12.92 -1.00
N ASN A 147 9.01 -13.28 -1.90
CA ASN A 147 8.68 -13.92 -3.17
C ASN A 147 8.20 -15.34 -2.94
N GLU A 148 8.84 -16.09 -2.03
CA GLU A 148 8.36 -17.40 -1.61
C GLU A 148 6.96 -17.30 -0.98
N GLY A 149 6.76 -16.31 -0.11
CA GLY A 149 5.46 -16.02 0.51
C GLY A 149 4.37 -15.77 -0.52
N PHE A 150 4.63 -14.93 -1.51
CA PHE A 150 3.70 -14.66 -2.61
C PHE A 150 3.37 -15.93 -3.40
N ALA A 151 4.38 -16.70 -3.80
CA ALA A 151 4.20 -17.94 -4.57
C ALA A 151 3.36 -18.97 -3.79
N ARG A 152 3.60 -19.13 -2.48
CA ARG A 152 2.82 -20.04 -1.63
C ARG A 152 1.35 -19.61 -1.48
N LEU A 153 1.10 -18.32 -1.33
CA LEU A 153 -0.28 -17.83 -1.31
C LEU A 153 -0.95 -18.05 -2.65
N GLN A 154 -0.26 -17.78 -3.75
CA GLN A 154 -0.77 -17.98 -5.10
C GLN A 154 -1.14 -19.44 -5.34
N GLU A 155 -0.23 -20.38 -5.05
CA GLU A 155 -0.45 -21.81 -5.22
C GLU A 155 -1.65 -22.30 -4.40
N LYS A 156 -1.71 -21.92 -3.12
CA LYS A 156 -2.69 -22.49 -2.19
C LYS A 156 -4.10 -21.90 -2.33
N PHE A 157 -4.22 -20.64 -2.71
CA PHE A 157 -5.50 -19.93 -2.65
C PHE A 157 -6.01 -19.36 -3.98
N TYR A 158 -5.14 -19.19 -4.99
CA TYR A 158 -5.47 -18.51 -6.25
C TYR A 158 -5.28 -19.36 -7.50
N ASN A 159 -4.49 -20.43 -7.46
CA ASN A 159 -4.36 -21.40 -8.56
C ASN A 159 -5.38 -22.54 -8.38
N LYS A 160 -6.65 -22.25 -8.69
CA LYS A 160 -7.72 -23.25 -8.73
C LYS A 160 -8.24 -23.40 -10.14
#